data_b3e83a928eb62a5d01ac25cfeba23f15
#
_entry.id   b3e83a928eb62a5d01ac25cfeba23f15
#
_cell.length_a   1.000
_cell.length_b   1.000
_cell.length_c   1.000
_cell.angle_alpha   90.00
_cell.angle_beta   90.00
_cell.angle_gamma   90.00
#
_symmetry.space_group_name_H-M   'P 1'
#
loop_
_entity.id
_entity.type
_entity.pdbx_description
1 polymer ?
#
loop_
_entity_poly.entity_id
_entity_poly.type
_entity_poly.pdbx_seq_one_letter_code
_entity_poly.pdbx_strand_id
1 'polypeptide(L)'
;MTEENETKQNPRGSGYSTRQKASLISFLESHPEEFLTAKEIHEGLVASGEKIGYTTVYRLVNALSDEGKLKKFLTKKGGPIVFEFAPGHDEAEFHVQCKVCRKLFHLHCGEIERTAEELKHHLDAEHGILIDFQNSVFQGICPACILSEFRVSGDLP
;
A
#
# COMPACT_ATOMS: atom_id res chain seq x y z
N MET A 1 42.18 36.53 -8.49
CA MET A 1 42.33 35.24 -7.79
C MET A 1 40.96 34.79 -7.41
N THR A 2 40.38 33.95 -8.24
CA THR A 2 39.04 33.37 -8.09
C THR A 2 39.24 31.88 -7.74
N GLU A 3 38.93 31.52 -6.51
CA GLU A 3 38.94 30.14 -6.06
C GLU A 3 37.67 29.43 -6.54
N GLU A 4 37.85 28.54 -7.49
CA GLU A 4 36.81 27.59 -7.95
C GLU A 4 36.61 26.54 -6.87
N ASN A 5 35.43 26.56 -6.26
CA ASN A 5 35.00 25.55 -5.29
C ASN A 5 34.47 24.33 -6.05
N GLU A 6 35.33 23.36 -6.36
CA GLU A 6 34.95 22.06 -6.93
C GLU A 6 34.19 21.26 -5.91
N THR A 7 32.87 21.20 -6.09
CA THR A 7 31.99 20.29 -5.36
C THR A 7 32.29 18.85 -5.82
N LYS A 8 33.11 18.12 -5.06
CA LYS A 8 33.35 16.69 -5.26
C LYS A 8 32.07 15.90 -5.12
N GLN A 9 31.41 15.59 -6.22
CA GLN A 9 30.38 14.58 -6.28
C GLN A 9 31.00 13.22 -5.99
N ASN A 10 30.55 12.58 -4.92
CA ASN A 10 31.04 11.28 -4.50
C ASN A 10 30.33 10.16 -5.31
N PRO A 11 30.98 9.47 -6.26
CA PRO A 11 30.32 8.51 -7.16
C PRO A 11 29.98 7.16 -6.52
N ARG A 12 30.28 6.97 -5.22
CA ARG A 12 30.09 5.68 -4.54
C ARG A 12 28.67 5.46 -3.99
N GLY A 13 27.79 6.45 -4.03
CA GLY A 13 26.41 6.36 -3.52
C GLY A 13 25.38 5.84 -4.52
N SER A 14 25.57 6.08 -5.81
CA SER A 14 24.55 5.81 -6.84
C SER A 14 24.29 4.31 -7.09
N GLY A 15 25.34 3.50 -7.23
CA GLY A 15 25.20 2.06 -7.53
C GLY A 15 24.63 1.24 -6.36
N TYR A 16 24.95 1.60 -5.13
CA TYR A 16 24.45 0.92 -3.94
C TYR A 16 22.96 1.19 -3.71
N SER A 17 22.53 2.44 -3.88
CA SER A 17 21.12 2.83 -3.80
C SER A 17 20.25 2.16 -4.87
N THR A 18 20.77 2.02 -6.09
CA THR A 18 20.07 1.35 -7.20
C THR A 18 19.90 -0.14 -6.93
N ARG A 19 20.92 -0.81 -6.40
CA ARG A 19 20.84 -2.23 -6.02
C ARG A 19 19.80 -2.45 -4.91
N GLN A 20 19.85 -1.65 -3.86
CA GLN A 20 18.87 -1.76 -2.74
C GLN A 20 17.45 -1.52 -3.21
N LYS A 21 17.22 -0.57 -4.14
CA LYS A 21 15.90 -0.34 -4.75
C LYS A 21 15.46 -1.57 -5.55
N ALA A 22 16.35 -2.20 -6.32
CA ALA A 22 16.04 -3.41 -7.07
C ALA A 22 15.69 -4.58 -6.15
N SER A 23 16.47 -4.82 -5.08
CA SER A 23 16.16 -5.86 -4.08
C SER A 23 14.81 -5.61 -3.39
N LEU A 24 14.49 -4.36 -3.06
CA LEU A 24 13.19 -4.00 -2.50
C LEU A 24 12.05 -4.30 -3.47
N ILE A 25 12.18 -3.94 -4.74
CA ILE A 25 11.15 -4.21 -5.76
C ILE A 25 10.97 -5.73 -5.91
N SER A 26 12.05 -6.49 -6.03
CA SER A 26 11.98 -7.96 -6.15
C SER A 26 11.33 -8.61 -4.93
N PHE A 27 11.59 -8.09 -3.72
CA PHE A 27 10.92 -8.54 -2.51
C PHE A 27 9.40 -8.28 -2.58
N LEU A 28 9.00 -7.07 -2.98
CA LEU A 28 7.59 -6.70 -3.10
C LEU A 28 6.87 -7.51 -4.20
N GLU A 29 7.52 -7.78 -5.33
CA GLU A 29 7.01 -8.63 -6.41
C GLU A 29 6.76 -10.08 -5.96
N SER A 30 7.50 -10.56 -4.96
CA SER A 30 7.29 -11.89 -4.37
C SER A 30 6.18 -11.93 -3.31
N HIS A 31 5.62 -10.78 -2.94
CA HIS A 31 4.54 -10.62 -1.96
C HIS A 31 3.37 -9.81 -2.57
N PRO A 32 2.81 -10.30 -3.70
CA PRO A 32 1.70 -9.61 -4.34
C PRO A 32 0.47 -9.59 -3.41
N GLU A 33 -0.29 -8.53 -3.47
CA GLU A 33 -1.53 -8.35 -2.69
C GLU A 33 -1.34 -8.33 -1.16
N GLU A 34 -0.10 -8.27 -0.67
CA GLU A 34 0.17 -8.15 0.76
C GLU A 34 0.27 -6.69 1.20
N PHE A 35 -0.35 -6.40 2.34
CA PHE A 35 -0.27 -5.09 2.99
C PHE A 35 0.84 -5.10 4.04
N LEU A 36 1.99 -4.55 3.71
CA LEU A 36 3.18 -4.60 4.54
C LEU A 36 3.55 -3.23 5.09
N THR A 37 3.90 -3.15 6.36
CA THR A 37 4.53 -1.95 6.93
C THR A 37 5.98 -1.85 6.46
N ALA A 38 6.56 -0.65 6.51
CA ALA A 38 7.99 -0.47 6.24
C ALA A 38 8.89 -1.32 7.15
N LYS A 39 8.41 -1.65 8.36
CA LYS A 39 9.11 -2.53 9.30
C LYS A 39 9.11 -3.98 8.80
N GLU A 40 7.96 -4.52 8.41
CA GLU A 40 7.84 -5.88 7.87
C GLU A 40 8.64 -6.06 6.59
N ILE A 41 8.62 -5.06 5.69
CA ILE A 41 9.45 -5.04 4.49
C ILE A 41 10.94 -5.07 4.85
N HIS A 42 11.37 -4.28 5.83
CA HIS A 42 12.76 -4.27 6.28
C HIS A 42 13.17 -5.63 6.88
N GLU A 43 12.34 -6.20 7.76
CA GLU A 43 12.59 -7.51 8.39
C GLU A 43 12.67 -8.63 7.33
N GLY A 44 11.78 -8.61 6.33
CA GLY A 44 11.82 -9.56 5.22
C GLY A 44 13.09 -9.44 4.35
N LEU A 45 13.51 -8.22 4.03
CA LEU A 45 14.76 -7.99 3.28
C LEU A 45 16.00 -8.44 4.06
N VAL A 46 16.05 -8.20 5.36
CA VAL A 46 17.15 -8.66 6.22
C VAL A 46 17.15 -10.19 6.31
N ALA A 47 15.97 -10.82 6.44
CA ALA A 47 15.83 -12.27 6.46
C ALA A 47 16.28 -12.94 5.15
N SER A 48 16.11 -12.26 4.01
CA SER A 48 16.61 -12.71 2.71
C SER A 48 18.12 -12.45 2.49
N GLY A 49 18.82 -11.89 3.50
CA GLY A 49 20.26 -11.65 3.47
C GLY A 49 20.68 -10.27 2.97
N GLU A 50 19.75 -9.37 2.73
CA GLU A 50 20.07 -8.01 2.29
C GLU A 50 20.60 -7.15 3.45
N LYS A 51 21.69 -6.43 3.18
CA LYS A 51 22.28 -5.47 4.12
C LYS A 51 21.69 -4.08 3.87
N ILE A 52 20.52 -3.83 4.42
CA ILE A 52 19.80 -2.56 4.25
C ILE A 52 19.32 -2.04 5.62
N GLY A 53 19.48 -0.75 5.87
CA GLY A 53 18.98 -0.13 7.09
C GLY A 53 17.51 0.26 6.98
N TYR A 54 16.79 0.25 8.10
CA TYR A 54 15.36 0.62 8.17
C TYR A 54 15.08 2.01 7.55
N THR A 55 15.90 3.01 7.84
CA THR A 55 15.74 4.37 7.29
C THR A 55 15.83 4.38 5.76
N THR A 56 16.68 3.52 5.19
CA THR A 56 16.81 3.39 3.74
C THR A 56 15.55 2.76 3.15
N VAL A 57 15.04 1.68 3.76
CA VAL A 57 13.77 1.04 3.35
C VAL A 57 12.64 2.06 3.41
N TYR A 58 12.50 2.79 4.53
CA TYR A 58 11.47 3.81 4.69
C TYR A 58 11.50 4.89 3.61
N ARG A 59 12.70 5.35 3.23
CA ARG A 59 12.87 6.31 2.12
C ARG A 59 12.51 5.72 0.78
N LEU A 60 12.91 4.47 0.51
CA LEU A 60 12.63 3.78 -0.75
C LEU A 60 11.15 3.49 -0.94
N VAL A 61 10.44 3.01 0.09
CA VAL A 61 8.98 2.77 -0.02
C VAL A 61 8.20 4.06 -0.26
N ASN A 62 8.61 5.17 0.37
CA ASN A 62 8.00 6.46 0.09
C ASN A 62 8.27 6.92 -1.35
N ALA A 63 9.50 6.80 -1.83
CA ALA A 63 9.84 7.14 -3.21
C ALA A 63 9.06 6.28 -4.23
N LEU A 64 8.93 4.97 -4.00
CA LEU A 64 8.14 4.09 -4.84
C LEU A 64 6.64 4.43 -4.81
N SER A 65 6.14 4.89 -3.66
CA SER A 65 4.77 5.36 -3.57
C SER A 65 4.54 6.68 -4.33
N ASP A 66 5.50 7.59 -4.26
CA ASP A 66 5.46 8.84 -5.04
C ASP A 66 5.60 8.58 -6.55
N GLU A 67 6.29 7.48 -6.93
CA GLU A 67 6.35 6.96 -8.31
C GLU A 67 5.06 6.21 -8.73
N GLY A 68 4.07 6.06 -7.87
CA GLY A 68 2.82 5.33 -8.14
C GLY A 68 2.96 3.80 -8.18
N LYS A 69 4.09 3.25 -7.74
CA LYS A 69 4.32 1.79 -7.70
C LYS A 69 3.86 1.12 -6.43
N LEU A 70 3.64 1.91 -5.38
CA LEU A 70 3.10 1.47 -4.10
C LEU A 70 1.89 2.31 -3.73
N LYS A 71 0.81 1.65 -3.36
CA LYS A 71 -0.33 2.28 -2.69
C LYS A 71 -0.06 2.37 -1.20
N LYS A 72 -0.48 3.47 -0.57
CA LYS A 72 -0.36 3.71 0.88
C LYS A 72 -1.73 3.67 1.53
N PHE A 73 -1.85 2.91 2.62
CA PHE A 73 -3.08 2.85 3.40
C PHE A 73 -2.81 3.17 4.86
N LEU A 74 -3.65 4.03 5.44
CA LEU A 74 -3.63 4.32 6.87
C LEU A 74 -4.59 3.38 7.59
N THR A 75 -4.07 2.44 8.38
CA THR A 75 -4.88 1.42 9.03
C THR A 75 -5.82 1.98 10.11
N LYS A 76 -5.41 3.05 10.80
CA LYS A 76 -6.20 3.79 11.78
C LYS A 76 -5.57 5.16 12.03
N LYS A 77 -6.30 6.10 12.62
CA LYS A 77 -5.73 7.40 13.03
C LYS A 77 -4.57 7.16 14.01
N GLY A 78 -3.37 7.60 13.64
CA GLY A 78 -2.13 7.37 14.40
C GLY A 78 -1.59 5.94 14.34
N GLY A 79 -2.14 5.06 13.48
CA GLY A 79 -1.63 3.72 13.24
C GLY A 79 -0.52 3.67 12.19
N PRO A 80 0.08 2.49 11.99
CA PRO A 80 1.09 2.32 10.96
C PRO A 80 0.51 2.50 9.57
N ILE A 81 1.33 3.06 8.68
CA ILE A 81 1.07 3.04 7.24
C ILE A 81 1.47 1.65 6.74
N VAL A 82 0.60 1.05 5.94
CA VAL A 82 0.90 -0.16 5.19
C VAL A 82 1.01 0.19 3.70
N PHE A 83 1.83 -0.57 3.00
CA PHE A 83 2.12 -0.41 1.59
C PHE A 83 1.70 -1.67 0.86
N GLU A 84 1.17 -1.49 -0.32
CA GLU A 84 0.82 -2.54 -1.26
C GLU A 84 1.59 -2.29 -2.56
N PHE A 85 2.17 -3.35 -3.12
CA PHE A 85 2.83 -3.28 -4.41
C PHE A 85 1.83 -3.46 -5.54
N ALA A 86 1.54 -2.38 -6.26
CA ALA A 86 0.55 -2.34 -7.33
C ALA A 86 1.11 -1.61 -8.57
N PRO A 87 2.11 -2.18 -9.27
CA PRO A 87 2.68 -1.56 -10.45
C PRO A 87 1.72 -1.68 -11.64
N GLY A 88 1.16 -0.55 -12.08
CA GLY A 88 0.37 -0.49 -13.33
C GLY A 88 -1.00 -1.13 -13.28
N HIS A 89 -1.62 -1.27 -12.12
CA HIS A 89 -3.00 -1.71 -12.02
C HIS A 89 -3.95 -0.57 -12.39
N ASP A 90 -4.47 -0.63 -13.62
CA ASP A 90 -5.58 0.21 -14.10
C ASP A 90 -6.95 -0.36 -13.67
N GLU A 91 -6.98 -1.57 -13.12
CA GLU A 91 -8.22 -2.21 -12.68
C GLU A 91 -8.64 -1.65 -11.31
N ALA A 92 -9.93 -1.43 -11.16
CA ALA A 92 -10.51 -0.90 -9.92
C ALA A 92 -10.43 -1.98 -8.83
N GLU A 93 -9.40 -1.90 -8.00
CA GLU A 93 -9.26 -2.74 -6.82
C GLU A 93 -9.99 -2.12 -5.65
N PHE A 94 -10.93 -2.87 -5.07
CA PHE A 94 -11.67 -2.42 -3.90
C PHE A 94 -10.99 -2.91 -2.64
N HIS A 95 -10.73 -1.98 -1.74
CA HIS A 95 -10.12 -2.26 -0.45
C HIS A 95 -11.17 -2.15 0.66
N VAL A 96 -11.27 -3.17 1.49
CA VAL A 96 -12.13 -3.15 2.68
C VAL A 96 -11.30 -3.34 3.93
N GLN A 97 -11.44 -2.46 4.89
CA GLN A 97 -10.84 -2.59 6.21
C GLN A 97 -11.86 -3.06 7.23
N CYS A 98 -11.53 -4.13 7.94
CA CYS A 98 -12.34 -4.59 9.06
C CYS A 98 -12.27 -3.61 10.23
N LYS A 99 -13.43 -3.15 10.72
CA LYS A 99 -13.51 -2.23 11.88
C LYS A 99 -13.02 -2.86 13.18
N VAL A 100 -13.09 -4.20 13.29
CA VAL A 100 -12.74 -4.94 14.50
C VAL A 100 -11.24 -5.30 14.50
N CYS A 101 -10.79 -6.15 13.58
CA CYS A 101 -9.38 -6.62 13.57
C CYS A 101 -8.43 -5.72 12.77
N ARG A 102 -8.95 -4.73 12.06
CA ARG A 102 -8.19 -3.76 11.24
C ARG A 102 -7.48 -4.34 10.02
N LYS A 103 -7.67 -5.61 9.72
CA LYS A 103 -7.16 -6.21 8.48
C LYS A 103 -7.76 -5.54 7.26
N LEU A 104 -6.91 -5.34 6.25
CA LEU A 104 -7.29 -4.94 4.91
C LEU A 104 -7.52 -6.19 4.06
N PHE A 105 -8.47 -6.08 3.14
CA PHE A 105 -8.85 -7.13 2.21
C PHE A 105 -9.02 -6.53 0.83
N HIS A 106 -8.59 -7.25 -0.19
CA HIS A 106 -8.95 -6.98 -1.58
C HIS A 106 -10.30 -7.63 -1.88
N LEU A 107 -11.11 -6.94 -2.65
CA LEU A 107 -12.32 -7.49 -3.22
C LEU A 107 -12.21 -7.47 -4.74
N HIS A 108 -12.03 -8.63 -5.32
CA HIS A 108 -12.09 -8.86 -6.76
C HIS A 108 -13.44 -9.47 -7.09
N CYS A 109 -14.36 -8.66 -7.60
CA CYS A 109 -15.70 -9.10 -7.94
C CYS A 109 -16.27 -8.24 -9.06
N GLY A 110 -16.53 -8.82 -10.23
CA GLY A 110 -17.07 -8.11 -11.39
C GLY A 110 -18.40 -7.37 -11.13
N GLU A 111 -19.20 -7.84 -10.17
CA GLU A 111 -20.42 -7.15 -9.77
C GLU A 111 -20.11 -5.85 -9.01
N ILE A 112 -19.09 -5.86 -8.16
CA ILE A 112 -18.65 -4.66 -7.43
C ILE A 112 -18.06 -3.66 -8.42
N GLU A 113 -17.23 -4.11 -9.35
CA GLU A 113 -16.59 -3.26 -10.37
C GLU A 113 -17.66 -2.58 -11.24
N ARG A 114 -18.66 -3.33 -11.72
CA ARG A 114 -19.76 -2.78 -12.50
C ARG A 114 -20.57 -1.75 -11.70
N THR A 115 -20.94 -2.08 -10.46
CA THR A 115 -21.71 -1.18 -9.59
C THR A 115 -20.93 0.10 -9.28
N ALA A 116 -19.62 -0.01 -9.09
CA ALA A 116 -18.77 1.14 -8.85
C ALA A 116 -18.66 2.05 -10.08
N GLU A 117 -18.57 1.49 -11.28
CA GLU A 117 -18.55 2.27 -12.50
C GLU A 117 -19.89 2.98 -12.75
N GLU A 118 -21.01 2.32 -12.48
CA GLU A 118 -22.35 2.94 -12.51
C GLU A 118 -22.47 4.09 -11.50
N LEU A 119 -21.97 3.87 -10.26
CA LEU A 119 -21.99 4.91 -9.22
C LEU A 119 -21.06 6.08 -9.59
N LYS A 120 -19.89 5.82 -10.13
CA LYS A 120 -18.95 6.84 -10.59
C LYS A 120 -19.57 7.71 -11.68
N HIS A 121 -20.21 7.07 -12.67
CA HIS A 121 -20.92 7.78 -13.73
C HIS A 121 -22.08 8.64 -13.17
N HIS A 122 -22.87 8.10 -12.25
CA HIS A 122 -23.97 8.83 -11.62
C HIS A 122 -23.48 10.06 -10.82
N LEU A 123 -22.42 9.87 -10.03
CA LEU A 123 -21.85 10.94 -9.21
C LEU A 123 -21.27 12.07 -10.08
N ASP A 124 -20.64 11.74 -11.19
CA ASP A 124 -20.11 12.72 -12.13
C ASP A 124 -21.26 13.47 -12.83
N ALA A 125 -22.19 12.74 -13.44
CA ALA A 125 -23.25 13.33 -14.25
C ALA A 125 -24.27 14.16 -13.46
N GLU A 126 -24.68 13.68 -12.28
CA GLU A 126 -25.77 14.30 -11.49
C GLU A 126 -25.25 15.22 -10.37
N HIS A 127 -24.04 15.01 -9.89
CA HIS A 127 -23.49 15.72 -8.74
C HIS A 127 -22.18 16.45 -9.02
N GLY A 128 -21.55 16.24 -10.18
CA GLY A 128 -20.24 16.83 -10.52
C GLY A 128 -19.13 16.35 -9.59
N ILE A 129 -19.24 15.13 -9.04
CA ILE A 129 -18.28 14.55 -8.11
C ILE A 129 -17.49 13.45 -8.81
N LEU A 130 -16.17 13.65 -8.88
CA LEU A 130 -15.23 12.61 -9.33
C LEU A 130 -14.77 11.80 -8.12
N ILE A 131 -15.19 10.53 -8.04
CA ILE A 131 -14.79 9.62 -6.96
C ILE A 131 -13.62 8.76 -7.38
N ASP A 132 -12.65 8.59 -6.49
CA ASP A 132 -11.50 7.70 -6.68
C ASP A 132 -11.70 6.43 -5.84
N PHE A 133 -12.17 5.37 -6.46
CA PHE A 133 -12.34 4.07 -5.81
C PHE A 133 -11.01 3.34 -5.59
N GLN A 134 -10.00 3.57 -6.43
CA GLN A 134 -8.71 2.88 -6.34
C GLN A 134 -7.94 3.22 -5.05
N ASN A 135 -8.09 4.46 -4.59
CA ASN A 135 -7.48 4.92 -3.33
C ASN A 135 -8.47 4.95 -2.17
N SER A 136 -9.69 4.43 -2.36
CA SER A 136 -10.72 4.40 -1.33
C SER A 136 -10.66 3.11 -0.53
N VAL A 137 -10.87 3.22 0.79
CA VAL A 137 -10.96 2.07 1.70
C VAL A 137 -12.33 2.05 2.34
N PHE A 138 -13.11 1.04 2.02
CA PHE A 138 -14.41 0.82 2.61
C PHE A 138 -14.28 0.23 4.01
N GLN A 139 -15.23 0.52 4.88
CA GLN A 139 -15.27 -0.01 6.24
C GLN A 139 -16.30 -1.12 6.34
N GLY A 140 -15.89 -2.28 6.88
CA GLY A 140 -16.77 -3.43 7.05
C GLY A 140 -16.39 -4.26 8.27
N ILE A 141 -16.95 -5.44 8.43
CA ILE A 141 -16.56 -6.44 9.43
C ILE A 141 -16.27 -7.74 8.68
N CYS A 142 -15.09 -8.31 8.87
CA CYS A 142 -14.70 -9.54 8.17
C CYS A 142 -15.43 -10.77 8.74
N PRO A 143 -15.57 -11.85 7.97
CA PRO A 143 -16.29 -13.05 8.42
C PRO A 143 -15.75 -13.64 9.73
N ALA A 144 -14.43 -13.63 9.93
CA ALA A 144 -13.82 -14.13 11.16
C ALA A 144 -14.24 -13.32 12.40
N CYS A 145 -14.37 -11.98 12.26
CA CYS A 145 -14.83 -11.12 13.35
C CYS A 145 -16.33 -11.21 13.56
N ILE A 146 -17.12 -11.33 12.50
CA ILE A 146 -18.56 -11.62 12.63
C ILE A 146 -18.75 -12.88 13.47
N LEU A 147 -18.11 -13.98 13.10
CA LEU A 147 -18.23 -15.25 13.83
C LEU A 147 -17.74 -15.17 15.28
N SER A 148 -16.74 -14.35 15.59
CA SER A 148 -16.25 -14.18 16.97
C SER A 148 -17.21 -13.35 17.83
N GLU A 149 -17.80 -12.29 17.29
CA GLU A 149 -18.75 -11.44 17.99
C GLU A 149 -20.10 -12.14 18.23
N PHE A 150 -20.61 -12.87 17.23
CA PHE A 150 -21.88 -13.62 17.35
C PHE A 150 -21.78 -14.86 18.24
N ARG A 151 -20.60 -15.46 18.43
CA ARG A 151 -20.39 -16.54 19.41
C ARG A 151 -20.55 -16.03 20.86
N VAL A 152 -20.36 -14.74 21.11
CA VAL A 152 -20.49 -14.14 22.44
C VAL A 152 -21.92 -13.65 22.71
N SER A 153 -22.67 -13.25 21.68
CA SER A 153 -23.99 -12.59 21.84
C SER A 153 -25.19 -13.50 21.57
N GLY A 154 -25.01 -14.66 20.92
CA GLY A 154 -26.11 -15.61 20.68
C GLY A 154 -27.22 -15.18 19.71
N ASP A 155 -27.15 -13.97 19.19
CA ASP A 155 -28.13 -13.42 18.25
C ASP A 155 -27.57 -13.26 16.85
N LEU A 156 -28.05 -14.08 15.93
CA LEU A 156 -27.92 -13.86 14.48
C LEU A 156 -29.07 -12.93 14.05
N PRO A 157 -28.80 -11.94 13.21
CA PRO A 157 -29.85 -11.13 12.62
C PRO A 157 -30.68 -11.92 11.59
#